data_5159d68e2c19d086eacaeea890fe8764
#
_entry.id   5159d68e2c19d086eacaeea890fe8764
#
_cell.length_a   1.000
_cell.length_b   1.000
_cell.length_c   1.000
_cell.angle_alpha   90.00
_cell.angle_beta   90.00
_cell.angle_gamma   90.00
#
_symmetry.space_group_name_H-M   'P 1'
#
loop_
_entity.id
_entity.type
_entity.pdbx_description
1 polymer ?
#
loop_
_entity_poly.entity_id
_entity_poly.type
_entity_poly.pdbx_seq_one_letter_code
_entity_poly.pdbx_strand_id
1 'polypeptide(L)'
;MGKDISIIEPKPYQIIQRKGFCPEFSHYNNPGGPRLGNAVVRIKGIWNIDADVSCEARTVLLEEAFGKAMDWTPVKIELAEGGFSAEIELPAGGWYRLELRAKRENRVLSSTFIEPIGVGEIFIIAGQSYAENCNDKRYQVSDPQGRVTVYDHFCRCWKIAHDPQPIAKPDPSVKYQKDGPGTIWPHTMNLLLPLLRVPIGMINVAKGATSSRQWMPGEELFNCLADAGRVSSDFRYILWQQGESDVIEKTDSEEYERRILCIKKALENIWGFSRDWMLAKSTFHPTVYIDPVKEGEIRQAVNNLCLIPGFLKGPDTDILGGIGVYRADFGASGHFTALGQENAGLLWFSSIWNYLNGSNI
;
A
#
# COMPACT_ATOMS: atom_id res chain seq x y z
N MET A 1 -25.85 27.38 -4.81
CA MET A 1 -24.66 28.25 -4.63
C MET A 1 -23.46 27.32 -4.41
N GLY A 2 -22.45 27.40 -5.27
CA GLY A 2 -21.20 26.65 -5.09
C GLY A 2 -20.52 27.06 -3.78
N LYS A 3 -19.78 26.16 -3.14
CA LYS A 3 -18.96 26.50 -1.97
C LYS A 3 -17.83 27.43 -2.43
N ASP A 4 -17.55 28.52 -1.69
CA ASP A 4 -16.47 29.44 -2.02
C ASP A 4 -15.10 28.78 -1.96
N ILE A 5 -14.91 27.77 -1.06
CA ILE A 5 -13.75 26.91 -0.99
C ILE A 5 -14.18 25.45 -0.84
N SER A 6 -13.45 24.54 -1.48
CA SER A 6 -13.62 23.10 -1.29
C SER A 6 -12.30 22.37 -1.45
N ILE A 7 -12.08 21.32 -0.64
CA ILE A 7 -10.94 20.43 -0.75
C ILE A 7 -11.28 19.29 -1.72
N ILE A 8 -10.40 19.04 -2.68
CA ILE A 8 -10.49 17.91 -3.64
C ILE A 8 -9.46 16.84 -3.32
N GLU A 9 -8.28 17.26 -2.83
CA GLU A 9 -7.22 16.39 -2.34
C GLU A 9 -6.73 16.90 -0.97
N PRO A 10 -6.41 16.01 -0.03
CA PRO A 10 -6.53 14.56 -0.10
C PRO A 10 -7.98 14.09 -0.22
N LYS A 11 -8.19 12.81 -0.60
CA LYS A 11 -9.53 12.20 -0.67
C LYS A 11 -9.91 11.53 0.66
N PRO A 12 -11.21 11.31 0.93
CA PRO A 12 -11.62 10.52 2.09
C PRO A 12 -10.94 9.13 2.09
N TYR A 13 -10.57 8.66 3.29
CA TYR A 13 -9.84 7.41 3.53
C TYR A 13 -8.42 7.36 2.96
N GLN A 14 -7.91 8.45 2.38
CA GLN A 14 -6.54 8.49 1.88
C GLN A 14 -5.55 8.50 3.02
N ILE A 15 -4.53 7.65 2.88
CA ILE A 15 -3.35 7.65 3.74
C ILE A 15 -2.23 8.39 3.00
N ILE A 16 -1.47 9.18 3.73
CA ILE A 16 -0.26 9.84 3.26
C ILE A 16 0.94 9.18 3.95
N GLN A 17 1.95 8.80 3.16
CA GLN A 17 3.13 8.10 3.68
C GLN A 17 3.88 8.95 4.69
N ARG A 18 4.05 8.44 5.90
CA ARG A 18 4.85 9.10 6.96
C ARG A 18 6.35 8.96 6.72
N LYS A 19 7.08 9.94 7.22
CA LYS A 19 8.55 9.97 7.33
C LYS A 19 8.96 10.03 8.81
N GLY A 20 10.21 9.66 9.10
CA GLY A 20 10.76 9.80 10.46
C GLY A 20 10.22 8.80 11.48
N PHE A 21 9.60 7.71 11.03
CA PHE A 21 9.25 6.60 11.92
C PHE A 21 10.54 5.97 12.46
N CYS A 22 10.62 5.84 13.77
CA CYS A 22 11.70 5.14 14.45
C CYS A 22 11.06 4.27 15.55
N PRO A 23 11.02 2.95 15.38
CA PRO A 23 10.61 2.03 16.42
C PRO A 23 11.73 1.99 17.45
N GLU A 24 11.70 2.85 18.44
CA GLU A 24 12.54 2.66 19.61
C GLU A 24 11.99 1.47 20.36
N PHE A 25 12.65 0.32 20.26
CA PHE A 25 12.52 -0.69 21.30
C PHE A 25 12.91 0.02 22.58
N SER A 26 11.96 0.17 23.45
CA SER A 26 12.15 0.75 24.77
C SER A 26 13.21 -0.07 25.50
N HIS A 27 14.47 0.32 25.36
CA HIS A 27 15.36 0.10 26.47
C HIS A 27 14.70 0.81 27.66
N TYR A 28 14.65 0.17 28.79
CA TYR A 28 14.02 0.56 30.06
C TYR A 28 14.28 2.01 30.51
N ASN A 29 15.09 2.78 29.77
CA ASN A 29 15.57 4.11 30.08
C ASN A 29 15.23 5.19 29.03
N ASN A 30 14.37 4.93 28.05
CA ASN A 30 14.03 5.97 27.07
C ASN A 30 12.62 6.52 27.32
N PRO A 31 12.48 7.73 27.91
CA PRO A 31 11.19 8.32 28.24
C PRO A 31 10.39 8.81 27.02
N GLY A 32 10.92 8.67 25.79
CA GLY A 32 10.33 9.25 24.58
C GLY A 32 9.30 8.39 23.85
N GLY A 33 9.30 7.07 24.03
CA GLY A 33 8.48 6.14 23.23
C GLY A 33 8.80 6.17 21.72
N PRO A 34 8.10 5.38 20.89
CA PRO A 34 8.34 5.34 19.45
C PRO A 34 7.99 6.68 18.80
N ARG A 35 8.89 7.19 17.95
CA ARG A 35 8.58 8.35 17.11
C ARG A 35 7.71 7.88 15.96
N LEU A 36 6.45 8.31 15.96
CA LEU A 36 5.51 7.91 14.92
C LEU A 36 5.79 8.59 13.57
N GLY A 37 6.51 9.75 13.57
CA GLY A 37 6.82 10.51 12.38
C GLY A 37 5.74 11.52 12.00
N ASN A 38 5.86 12.05 10.78
CA ASN A 38 4.97 13.06 10.21
C ASN A 38 4.92 12.92 8.68
N ALA A 39 4.04 13.68 8.03
CA ALA A 39 4.04 13.85 6.59
C ALA A 39 3.65 15.26 6.18
N VAL A 40 4.17 15.72 5.04
CA VAL A 40 3.66 16.90 4.35
C VAL A 40 2.43 16.48 3.54
N VAL A 41 1.29 17.02 3.91
CA VAL A 41 0.01 16.79 3.24
C VAL A 41 -0.23 17.92 2.27
N ARG A 42 -0.32 17.58 0.98
CA ARG A 42 -0.69 18.53 -0.06
C ARG A 42 -2.20 18.63 -0.15
N ILE A 43 -2.71 19.84 0.00
CA ILE A 43 -4.13 20.16 -0.12
C ILE A 43 -4.34 20.80 -1.48
N LYS A 44 -5.31 20.31 -2.24
CA LYS A 44 -5.75 20.95 -3.49
C LYS A 44 -7.27 21.09 -3.48
N GLY A 45 -7.75 22.11 -4.17
CA GLY A 45 -9.19 22.34 -4.21
C GLY A 45 -9.60 23.52 -5.07
N ILE A 46 -10.86 23.92 -4.92
CA ILE A 46 -11.46 25.08 -5.57
C ILE A 46 -11.36 26.26 -4.63
N TRP A 47 -11.02 27.42 -5.18
CA TRP A 47 -10.92 28.68 -4.45
C TRP A 47 -11.59 29.80 -5.23
N ASN A 48 -12.73 30.23 -4.73
CA ASN A 48 -13.56 31.33 -5.33
C ASN A 48 -13.69 32.53 -4.38
N ILE A 49 -12.60 32.87 -3.70
CA ILE A 49 -12.54 34.01 -2.78
C ILE A 49 -11.51 34.99 -3.31
N ASP A 50 -11.78 36.30 -3.14
CA ASP A 50 -10.85 37.36 -3.51
C ASP A 50 -9.48 37.21 -2.84
N ALA A 51 -8.43 37.71 -3.48
CA ALA A 51 -7.04 37.44 -3.14
C ALA A 51 -6.57 37.98 -1.76
N ASP A 52 -7.27 38.89 -1.15
CA ASP A 52 -6.84 39.54 0.11
C ASP A 52 -7.40 38.83 1.35
N VAL A 53 -7.00 37.58 1.54
CA VAL A 53 -7.41 36.74 2.67
C VAL A 53 -6.25 35.88 3.19
N SER A 54 -6.23 35.64 4.49
CA SER A 54 -5.37 34.65 5.11
C SER A 54 -6.05 33.29 5.12
N CYS A 55 -5.27 32.22 5.04
CA CYS A 55 -5.76 30.87 5.14
C CYS A 55 -5.14 30.15 6.34
N GLU A 56 -5.96 29.39 7.05
CA GLU A 56 -5.53 28.56 8.18
C GLU A 56 -6.10 27.15 8.02
N ALA A 57 -5.33 26.18 8.46
CA ALA A 57 -5.75 24.78 8.53
C ALA A 57 -5.57 24.23 9.94
N ARG A 58 -6.37 23.23 10.29
CA ARG A 58 -6.20 22.43 11.51
C ARG A 58 -6.61 20.99 11.26
N THR A 59 -6.21 20.09 12.18
CA THR A 59 -6.75 18.75 12.24
C THR A 59 -7.52 18.53 13.53
N VAL A 60 -8.63 17.82 13.43
CA VAL A 60 -9.42 17.31 14.55
C VAL A 60 -9.32 15.80 14.54
N LEU A 61 -9.06 15.18 15.69
CA LEU A 61 -9.10 13.72 15.84
C LEU A 61 -10.55 13.25 15.75
N LEU A 62 -10.78 12.23 14.92
CA LEU A 62 -12.04 11.49 14.96
C LEU A 62 -12.05 10.51 16.12
N GLU A 63 -13.17 9.84 16.35
CA GLU A 63 -13.33 8.87 17.43
C GLU A 63 -12.24 7.79 17.41
N GLU A 64 -11.63 7.52 18.55
CA GLU A 64 -10.55 6.55 18.73
C GLU A 64 -9.36 6.69 17.76
N ALA A 65 -9.12 7.87 17.24
CA ALA A 65 -8.01 8.13 16.32
C ALA A 65 -6.64 7.95 17.00
N PHE A 66 -5.65 7.58 16.20
CA PHE A 66 -4.24 7.63 16.63
C PHE A 66 -3.68 9.05 16.46
N GLY A 67 -2.58 9.34 17.17
CA GLY A 67 -1.83 10.57 16.98
C GLY A 67 -2.34 11.77 17.76
N LYS A 68 -2.10 12.97 17.23
CA LYS A 68 -2.42 14.24 17.89
C LYS A 68 -3.12 15.19 16.93
N ALA A 69 -4.14 15.88 17.42
CA ALA A 69 -4.74 17.00 16.71
C ALA A 69 -3.75 18.17 16.58
N MET A 70 -3.96 19.01 15.58
CA MET A 70 -3.22 20.23 15.35
C MET A 70 -4.19 21.42 15.35
N ASP A 71 -3.84 22.46 16.06
CA ASP A 71 -4.66 23.68 16.13
C ASP A 71 -4.53 24.51 14.85
N TRP A 72 -5.35 25.56 14.72
CA TRP A 72 -5.33 26.45 13.58
C TRP A 72 -3.93 27.03 13.33
N THR A 73 -3.37 26.71 12.18
CA THR A 73 -2.03 27.08 11.75
C THR A 73 -2.14 27.79 10.40
N PRO A 74 -1.47 28.95 10.21
CA PRO A 74 -1.44 29.63 8.93
C PRO A 74 -0.89 28.73 7.81
N VAL A 75 -1.55 28.75 6.66
CA VAL A 75 -1.14 27.97 5.48
C VAL A 75 -1.00 28.91 4.28
N LYS A 76 0.13 28.78 3.59
CA LYS A 76 0.34 29.52 2.34
C LYS A 76 -0.47 28.87 1.23
N ILE A 77 -1.35 29.64 0.62
CA ILE A 77 -2.14 29.22 -0.55
C ILE A 77 -1.40 29.66 -1.82
N GLU A 78 -1.26 28.74 -2.76
CA GLU A 78 -0.81 29.01 -4.11
C GLU A 78 -2.00 28.88 -5.04
N LEU A 79 -2.43 30.03 -5.60
CA LEU A 79 -3.58 30.07 -6.51
C LEU A 79 -3.14 29.71 -7.93
N ALA A 80 -3.94 28.88 -8.58
CA ALA A 80 -3.84 28.54 -9.99
C ALA A 80 -5.24 28.69 -10.61
N GLU A 81 -5.33 28.63 -11.93
CA GLU A 81 -6.57 28.84 -12.68
C GLU A 81 -7.71 27.95 -12.14
N GLY A 82 -8.68 28.59 -11.46
CA GLY A 82 -9.87 27.95 -10.86
C GLY A 82 -9.61 27.10 -9.61
N GLY A 83 -8.40 27.10 -9.04
CA GLY A 83 -8.08 26.26 -7.91
C GLY A 83 -6.98 26.79 -7.00
N PHE A 84 -6.61 25.99 -6.01
CA PHE A 84 -5.50 26.27 -5.11
C PHE A 84 -4.71 25.02 -4.78
N SER A 85 -3.46 25.23 -4.36
CA SER A 85 -2.66 24.24 -3.63
C SER A 85 -2.11 24.85 -2.35
N ALA A 86 -1.93 23.99 -1.34
CA ALA A 86 -1.29 24.33 -0.07
C ALA A 86 -0.60 23.09 0.49
N GLU A 87 0.36 23.29 1.36
CA GLU A 87 1.03 22.19 2.07
C GLU A 87 0.97 22.43 3.56
N ILE A 88 0.76 21.36 4.31
CA ILE A 88 0.74 21.38 5.77
C ILE A 88 1.44 20.10 6.29
N GLU A 89 2.27 20.26 7.30
CA GLU A 89 2.89 19.15 7.98
C GLU A 89 1.96 18.61 9.05
N LEU A 90 1.60 17.32 8.99
CA LEU A 90 0.75 16.64 9.95
C LEU A 90 1.51 15.54 10.68
N PRO A 91 1.28 15.34 11.98
CA PRO A 91 1.82 14.22 12.72
C PRO A 91 1.24 12.89 12.20
N ALA A 92 2.01 11.81 12.32
CA ALA A 92 1.53 10.49 12.00
C ALA A 92 0.37 10.09 12.93
N GLY A 93 -0.68 9.52 12.35
CA GLY A 93 -1.90 9.16 13.04
C GLY A 93 -3.13 9.30 12.14
N GLY A 94 -4.28 9.43 12.75
CA GLY A 94 -5.61 9.55 12.11
C GLY A 94 -6.54 8.44 12.66
N TRP A 95 -7.82 8.51 12.40
CA TRP A 95 -8.39 9.40 11.38
C TRP A 95 -8.47 10.85 11.82
N TYR A 96 -8.13 11.71 10.90
CA TYR A 96 -8.27 13.16 11.06
C TYR A 96 -9.42 13.70 10.21
N ARG A 97 -10.09 14.73 10.73
CA ARG A 97 -10.75 15.74 9.92
C ARG A 97 -9.75 16.85 9.68
N LEU A 98 -9.41 17.13 8.42
CA LEU A 98 -8.62 18.29 8.00
C LEU A 98 -9.57 19.42 7.66
N GLU A 99 -9.50 20.50 8.39
CA GLU A 99 -10.31 21.69 8.21
C GLU A 99 -9.47 22.82 7.63
N LEU A 100 -10.05 23.60 6.72
CA LEU A 100 -9.47 24.77 6.09
C LEU A 100 -10.44 25.94 6.22
N ARG A 101 -9.92 27.12 6.56
CA ARG A 101 -10.72 28.34 6.60
C ARG A 101 -10.00 29.53 5.98
N ALA A 102 -10.76 30.38 5.26
CA ALA A 102 -10.32 31.65 4.75
C ALA A 102 -10.81 32.77 5.67
N LYS A 103 -9.92 33.73 6.01
CA LYS A 103 -10.21 34.83 6.91
C LYS A 103 -9.79 36.16 6.27
N ARG A 104 -10.59 37.17 6.54
CA ARG A 104 -10.19 38.59 6.35
C ARG A 104 -10.18 39.23 7.73
N GLU A 105 -8.99 39.68 8.15
CA GLU A 105 -8.76 40.10 9.53
C GLU A 105 -9.17 38.97 10.53
N ASN A 106 -10.13 39.26 11.42
CA ASN A 106 -10.63 38.30 12.42
C ASN A 106 -11.93 37.61 12.00
N ARG A 107 -12.46 37.86 10.79
CA ARG A 107 -13.71 37.30 10.32
C ARG A 107 -13.45 36.09 9.41
N VAL A 108 -14.04 34.95 9.73
CA VAL A 108 -14.09 33.78 8.84
C VAL A 108 -15.06 34.07 7.71
N LEU A 109 -14.59 34.02 6.46
CA LEU A 109 -15.39 34.22 5.26
C LEU A 109 -15.97 32.94 4.75
N SER A 110 -15.15 31.86 4.72
CA SER A 110 -15.56 30.56 4.26
C SER A 110 -14.73 29.47 4.98
N SER A 111 -15.29 28.26 5.10
CA SER A 111 -14.63 27.12 5.66
C SER A 111 -15.05 25.83 4.96
N THR A 112 -14.16 24.86 4.94
CA THR A 112 -14.40 23.52 4.39
C THR A 112 -13.63 22.48 5.17
N PHE A 113 -13.95 21.21 4.98
CA PHE A 113 -13.20 20.12 5.56
C PHE A 113 -13.23 18.87 4.68
N ILE A 114 -12.30 17.95 4.96
CA ILE A 114 -12.24 16.62 4.41
C ILE A 114 -11.98 15.62 5.54
N GLU A 115 -12.66 14.48 5.51
CA GLU A 115 -12.50 13.38 6.45
C GLU A 115 -13.02 12.05 5.89
N PRO A 116 -12.55 10.91 6.40
CA PRO A 116 -11.35 10.75 7.22
C PRO A 116 -10.09 10.76 6.35
N ILE A 117 -8.99 11.28 6.89
CA ILE A 117 -7.66 11.17 6.29
C ILE A 117 -6.65 10.66 7.33
N GLY A 118 -5.55 10.06 6.88
CA GLY A 118 -4.52 9.54 7.78
C GLY A 118 -3.10 9.84 7.31
N VAL A 119 -2.18 9.87 8.25
CA VAL A 119 -0.74 9.89 8.02
C VAL A 119 -0.16 8.60 8.58
N GLY A 120 0.31 7.71 7.71
CA GLY A 120 0.69 6.35 8.12
C GLY A 120 1.59 5.64 7.14
N GLU A 121 1.38 4.34 6.96
CA GLU A 121 2.16 3.52 6.05
C GLU A 121 1.38 3.21 4.79
N ILE A 122 2.04 3.28 3.63
CA ILE A 122 1.49 2.83 2.35
C ILE A 122 2.35 1.70 1.82
N PHE A 123 1.70 0.61 1.39
CA PHE A 123 2.34 -0.50 0.70
C PHE A 123 1.75 -0.66 -0.69
N ILE A 124 2.62 -0.81 -1.70
CA ILE A 124 2.19 -1.24 -3.04
C ILE A 124 2.35 -2.75 -3.12
N ILE A 125 1.29 -3.43 -3.51
CA ILE A 125 1.25 -4.88 -3.66
C ILE A 125 1.33 -5.20 -5.14
N ALA A 126 2.29 -6.01 -5.54
CA ALA A 126 2.48 -6.44 -6.91
C ALA A 126 2.85 -7.93 -6.96
N GLY A 127 2.66 -8.55 -8.10
CA GLY A 127 2.94 -9.98 -8.29
C GLY A 127 1.77 -10.67 -8.95
N GLN A 128 1.56 -11.95 -8.62
CA GLN A 128 0.54 -12.75 -9.30
C GLN A 128 -0.56 -13.26 -8.34
N SER A 129 -1.15 -14.40 -8.66
CA SER A 129 -2.43 -14.85 -8.08
C SER A 129 -2.44 -14.99 -6.56
N TYR A 130 -1.35 -15.36 -5.91
CA TYR A 130 -1.29 -15.42 -4.44
C TYR A 130 -1.38 -14.04 -3.77
N ALA A 131 -1.02 -12.99 -4.49
CA ALA A 131 -1.16 -11.59 -4.05
C ALA A 131 -2.48 -10.96 -4.50
N GLU A 132 -3.15 -11.53 -5.52
CA GLU A 132 -4.46 -11.12 -6.03
C GLU A 132 -5.60 -11.86 -5.29
N ASN A 133 -6.85 -11.60 -5.65
CA ASN A 133 -8.06 -12.26 -5.12
C ASN A 133 -8.23 -13.69 -5.66
N CYS A 134 -7.33 -14.60 -5.31
CA CYS A 134 -7.36 -15.98 -5.79
C CYS A 134 -7.37 -17.02 -4.65
N ASN A 135 -7.35 -16.58 -3.39
CA ASN A 135 -7.28 -17.47 -2.24
C ASN A 135 -8.68 -17.73 -1.64
N ASP A 136 -8.81 -18.81 -0.88
CA ASP A 136 -10.07 -19.44 -0.49
C ASP A 136 -11.01 -18.51 0.30
N LYS A 137 -10.50 -17.82 1.33
CA LYS A 137 -11.31 -17.09 2.30
C LYS A 137 -11.19 -15.57 2.11
N ARG A 138 -12.29 -14.85 2.28
CA ARG A 138 -12.29 -13.40 2.39
C ARG A 138 -12.02 -12.97 3.81
N TYR A 139 -11.07 -12.08 3.95
CA TYR A 139 -10.80 -11.44 5.23
C TYR A 139 -11.37 -10.03 5.26
N GLN A 140 -11.74 -9.63 6.48
CA GLN A 140 -12.21 -8.28 6.75
C GLN A 140 -11.15 -7.53 7.55
N VAL A 141 -11.12 -6.22 7.38
CA VAL A 141 -10.42 -5.35 8.31
C VAL A 141 -11.12 -5.47 9.66
N SER A 142 -10.36 -5.84 10.70
CA SER A 142 -10.91 -6.07 12.05
C SER A 142 -10.97 -4.79 12.89
N ASP A 143 -10.26 -3.74 12.47
CA ASP A 143 -10.28 -2.44 13.15
C ASP A 143 -11.66 -1.78 13.02
N PRO A 144 -12.37 -1.47 14.13
CA PRO A 144 -13.71 -0.89 14.09
C PRO A 144 -13.76 0.46 13.36
N GLN A 145 -12.66 1.21 13.36
CA GLN A 145 -12.54 2.50 12.71
C GLN A 145 -12.10 2.40 11.23
N GLY A 146 -11.86 1.17 10.73
CA GLY A 146 -11.50 0.93 9.34
C GLY A 146 -10.17 1.56 8.90
N ARG A 147 -9.17 1.63 9.81
CA ARG A 147 -7.87 2.29 9.56
C ARG A 147 -6.90 1.48 8.68
N VAL A 148 -7.39 0.47 8.00
CA VAL A 148 -6.70 -0.21 6.91
C VAL A 148 -7.49 0.04 5.63
N THR A 149 -6.89 0.73 4.67
CA THR A 149 -7.56 1.14 3.44
C THR A 149 -6.86 0.62 2.20
N VAL A 150 -7.59 0.60 1.10
CA VAL A 150 -7.07 0.22 -0.21
C VAL A 150 -7.55 1.19 -1.28
N TYR A 151 -6.68 1.48 -2.24
CA TYR A 151 -7.03 2.30 -3.40
C TYR A 151 -7.81 1.48 -4.43
N ASP A 152 -8.96 1.97 -4.80
CA ASP A 152 -9.77 1.40 -5.88
C ASP A 152 -9.48 2.14 -7.19
N HIS A 153 -8.84 1.43 -8.12
CA HIS A 153 -8.39 1.97 -9.40
C HIS A 153 -9.55 2.37 -10.32
N PHE A 154 -10.71 1.72 -10.17
CA PHE A 154 -11.88 2.01 -11.01
C PHE A 154 -12.55 3.34 -10.60
N CYS A 155 -12.88 3.50 -9.33
CA CYS A 155 -13.49 4.75 -8.84
C CYS A 155 -12.46 5.82 -8.49
N ARG A 156 -11.15 5.51 -8.56
CA ARG A 156 -10.06 6.40 -8.13
C ARG A 156 -10.27 6.96 -6.73
N CYS A 157 -10.68 6.11 -5.83
CA CYS A 157 -11.01 6.45 -4.45
C CYS A 157 -10.35 5.47 -3.47
N TRP A 158 -10.25 5.87 -2.22
CA TRP A 158 -9.82 5.01 -1.13
C TRP A 158 -11.02 4.44 -0.41
N LYS A 159 -10.94 3.20 0.04
CA LYS A 159 -11.99 2.51 0.79
C LYS A 159 -11.39 1.57 1.82
N ILE A 160 -12.18 1.13 2.80
CA ILE A 160 -11.75 0.12 3.78
C ILE A 160 -11.36 -1.16 3.02
N ALA A 161 -10.23 -1.74 3.40
CA ALA A 161 -9.57 -2.83 2.68
C ALA A 161 -10.17 -4.21 2.97
N HIS A 162 -11.49 -4.32 2.95
CA HIS A 162 -12.15 -5.63 3.00
C HIS A 162 -11.92 -6.41 1.71
N ASP A 163 -11.81 -7.73 1.79
CA ASP A 163 -11.84 -8.58 0.61
C ASP A 163 -13.25 -8.63 -0.03
N PRO A 164 -13.35 -8.79 -1.34
CA PRO A 164 -12.26 -8.86 -2.31
C PRO A 164 -11.58 -7.50 -2.53
N GLN A 165 -10.24 -7.52 -2.71
CA GLN A 165 -9.48 -6.30 -3.00
C GLN A 165 -9.84 -5.75 -4.38
N PRO A 166 -9.76 -4.41 -4.59
CA PRO A 166 -9.85 -3.82 -5.91
C PRO A 166 -8.76 -4.37 -6.83
N ILE A 167 -9.09 -4.57 -8.10
CA ILE A 167 -8.15 -5.03 -9.11
C ILE A 167 -7.72 -3.83 -9.96
N ALA A 168 -6.42 -3.66 -10.18
CA ALA A 168 -5.89 -2.52 -10.92
C ALA A 168 -6.38 -2.49 -12.37
N LYS A 169 -6.59 -3.68 -12.95
CA LYS A 169 -7.11 -3.86 -14.29
C LYS A 169 -8.26 -4.86 -14.29
N PRO A 170 -9.49 -4.38 -14.23
CA PRO A 170 -10.66 -5.24 -14.43
C PRO A 170 -10.61 -5.86 -15.82
N ASP A 171 -10.72 -7.16 -15.90
CA ASP A 171 -11.03 -7.85 -17.14
C ASP A 171 -12.53 -7.80 -17.35
N PRO A 172 -13.06 -7.10 -18.38
CA PRO A 172 -14.49 -7.02 -18.63
C PRO A 172 -15.14 -8.39 -18.90
N SER A 173 -14.34 -9.38 -19.31
CA SER A 173 -14.80 -10.76 -19.55
C SER A 173 -14.95 -11.56 -18.24
N VAL A 174 -14.29 -11.16 -17.18
CA VAL A 174 -14.42 -11.74 -15.85
C VAL A 174 -15.54 -11.00 -15.12
N LYS A 175 -16.69 -11.65 -14.98
CA LYS A 175 -17.73 -11.13 -14.08
C LYS A 175 -17.11 -11.01 -12.70
N TYR A 176 -16.91 -9.78 -12.25
CA TYR A 176 -16.56 -9.49 -10.87
C TYR A 176 -17.62 -10.15 -9.98
N GLN A 177 -17.27 -11.30 -9.46
CA GLN A 177 -18.13 -11.93 -8.49
C GLN A 177 -18.01 -11.07 -7.24
N LYS A 178 -19.10 -10.43 -6.89
CA LYS A 178 -19.30 -9.78 -5.57
C LYS A 178 -18.92 -10.75 -4.43
N ASP A 179 -18.79 -12.00 -4.77
CA ASP A 179 -18.51 -13.17 -3.96
C ASP A 179 -17.21 -13.90 -4.34
N GLY A 180 -16.27 -13.24 -5.02
CA GLY A 180 -14.97 -13.81 -5.40
C GLY A 180 -14.07 -14.17 -4.23
N PRO A 181 -12.96 -14.89 -4.47
CA PRO A 181 -12.00 -15.28 -3.45
C PRO A 181 -11.36 -14.07 -2.77
N GLY A 182 -10.63 -14.32 -1.68
CA GLY A 182 -9.96 -13.29 -0.91
C GLY A 182 -8.46 -13.19 -1.14
N THR A 183 -7.82 -12.34 -0.33
CA THR A 183 -6.38 -12.14 -0.31
C THR A 183 -5.79 -12.43 1.07
N ILE A 184 -4.48 -12.35 1.20
CA ILE A 184 -3.78 -12.44 2.48
C ILE A 184 -3.69 -11.08 3.19
N TRP A 185 -3.99 -9.98 2.49
CA TRP A 185 -3.60 -8.63 2.91
C TRP A 185 -4.39 -8.07 4.09
N PRO A 186 -5.73 -8.19 4.18
CA PRO A 186 -6.45 -7.71 5.35
C PRO A 186 -5.96 -8.38 6.64
N HIS A 187 -5.66 -9.69 6.58
CA HIS A 187 -5.11 -10.43 7.71
C HIS A 187 -3.72 -9.90 8.11
N THR A 188 -2.81 -9.72 7.13
CA THR A 188 -1.48 -9.14 7.36
C THR A 188 -1.56 -7.77 8.01
N MET A 189 -2.43 -6.90 7.50
CA MET A 189 -2.52 -5.52 8.00
C MET A 189 -3.24 -5.42 9.34
N ASN A 190 -4.18 -6.32 9.63
CA ASN A 190 -4.79 -6.44 10.97
C ASN A 190 -3.74 -6.74 12.06
N LEU A 191 -2.69 -7.51 11.71
CA LEU A 191 -1.58 -7.79 12.64
C LEU A 191 -0.62 -6.60 12.78
N LEU A 192 -0.40 -5.83 11.72
CA LEU A 192 0.51 -4.68 11.72
C LEU A 192 -0.08 -3.45 12.42
N LEU A 193 -1.37 -3.19 12.22
CA LEU A 193 -2.03 -1.96 12.68
C LEU A 193 -1.83 -1.66 14.18
N PRO A 194 -2.04 -2.60 15.12
CA PRO A 194 -1.88 -2.34 16.54
C PRO A 194 -0.44 -2.03 16.94
N LEU A 195 0.55 -2.53 16.19
CA LEU A 195 1.97 -2.28 16.44
C LEU A 195 2.41 -0.94 15.88
N LEU A 196 1.97 -0.61 14.67
CA LEU A 196 2.33 0.64 14.00
C LEU A 196 1.62 1.86 14.58
N ARG A 197 0.40 1.68 15.10
CA ARG A 197 -0.46 2.73 15.69
C ARG A 197 -0.63 3.94 14.77
N VAL A 198 -0.73 3.67 13.46
CA VAL A 198 -1.07 4.64 12.42
C VAL A 198 -1.93 3.93 11.37
N PRO A 199 -2.76 4.64 10.62
CA PRO A 199 -3.50 4.06 9.52
C PRO A 199 -2.59 3.45 8.44
N ILE A 200 -3.07 2.41 7.76
CA ILE A 200 -2.33 1.68 6.73
C ILE A 200 -3.10 1.75 5.41
N GLY A 201 -2.43 2.19 4.35
CA GLY A 201 -2.94 2.21 2.99
C GLY A 201 -2.30 1.11 2.13
N MET A 202 -3.09 0.52 1.24
CA MET A 202 -2.62 -0.43 0.25
C MET A 202 -3.00 0.01 -1.16
N ILE A 203 -2.13 -0.28 -2.12
CA ILE A 203 -2.43 -0.16 -3.55
C ILE A 203 -2.09 -1.51 -4.17
N ASN A 204 -3.11 -2.32 -4.47
CA ASN A 204 -2.91 -3.66 -5.00
C ASN A 204 -3.02 -3.63 -6.53
N VAL A 205 -1.92 -3.97 -7.22
CA VAL A 205 -1.83 -4.08 -8.68
C VAL A 205 -1.48 -5.50 -9.13
N ALA A 206 -1.52 -6.48 -8.22
CA ALA A 206 -1.24 -7.87 -8.55
C ALA A 206 -2.19 -8.40 -9.63
N LYS A 207 -1.66 -9.29 -10.49
CA LYS A 207 -2.40 -9.92 -11.58
C LYS A 207 -2.07 -11.40 -11.71
N GLY A 208 -3.08 -12.25 -11.55
CA GLY A 208 -2.93 -13.70 -11.64
C GLY A 208 -2.41 -14.17 -13.00
N ALA A 209 -1.71 -15.30 -12.99
CA ALA A 209 -1.14 -15.96 -14.16
C ALA A 209 -0.16 -15.08 -14.97
N THR A 210 0.64 -14.25 -14.31
CA THR A 210 1.61 -13.37 -14.96
C THR A 210 3.03 -13.66 -14.54
N SER A 211 3.92 -13.81 -15.54
CA SER A 211 5.36 -13.90 -15.33
C SER A 211 6.02 -12.53 -15.22
N SER A 212 7.26 -12.47 -14.75
CA SER A 212 8.05 -11.24 -14.66
C SER A 212 8.15 -10.50 -15.99
N ARG A 213 8.08 -11.20 -17.13
CA ARG A 213 8.08 -10.63 -18.47
C ARG A 213 6.95 -9.64 -18.70
N GLN A 214 5.76 -9.94 -18.21
CA GLN A 214 4.56 -9.11 -18.40
C GLN A 214 4.57 -7.83 -17.54
N TRP A 215 5.58 -7.69 -16.69
CA TRP A 215 5.83 -6.49 -15.87
C TRP A 215 6.95 -5.61 -16.42
N MET A 216 7.56 -5.97 -17.56
CA MET A 216 8.65 -5.21 -18.17
C MET A 216 8.18 -3.83 -18.68
N PRO A 217 9.08 -2.84 -18.75
CA PRO A 217 8.77 -1.54 -19.37
C PRO A 217 8.15 -1.70 -20.77
N GLY A 218 7.04 -1.01 -20.99
CA GLY A 218 6.23 -1.14 -22.21
C GLY A 218 5.01 -2.04 -22.07
N GLU A 219 5.01 -2.92 -21.07
CA GLU A 219 3.88 -3.78 -20.78
C GLU A 219 2.84 -3.04 -19.92
N GLU A 220 1.62 -3.56 -19.94
CA GLU A 220 0.49 -2.92 -19.27
C GLU A 220 0.60 -2.98 -17.73
N LEU A 221 1.07 -4.11 -17.18
CA LEU A 221 1.25 -4.25 -15.72
C LEU A 221 2.35 -3.34 -15.19
N PHE A 222 3.37 -3.06 -16.00
CA PHE A 222 4.36 -2.03 -15.67
C PHE A 222 3.69 -0.65 -15.48
N ASN A 223 2.77 -0.29 -16.40
CA ASN A 223 2.05 0.98 -16.30
C ASN A 223 1.14 1.02 -15.06
N CYS A 224 0.47 -0.09 -14.70
CA CYS A 224 -0.32 -0.19 -13.47
C CYS A 224 0.56 0.06 -12.22
N LEU A 225 1.77 -0.54 -12.17
CA LEU A 225 2.70 -0.35 -11.07
C LEU A 225 3.27 1.07 -11.02
N ALA A 226 3.58 1.66 -12.19
CA ALA A 226 4.03 3.05 -12.29
C ALA A 226 2.96 4.02 -11.77
N ASP A 227 1.70 3.81 -12.11
CA ASP A 227 0.57 4.63 -11.67
C ASP A 227 0.29 4.47 -10.17
N ALA A 228 0.48 3.27 -9.59
CA ALA A 228 0.37 3.06 -8.15
C ALA A 228 1.33 3.97 -7.36
N GLY A 229 2.58 4.09 -7.81
CA GLY A 229 3.55 5.00 -7.18
C GLY A 229 3.19 6.48 -7.36
N ARG A 230 2.56 6.85 -8.49
CA ARG A 230 2.06 8.22 -8.71
C ARG A 230 0.86 8.57 -7.83
N VAL A 231 -0.05 7.62 -7.63
CA VAL A 231 -1.25 7.81 -6.78
C VAL A 231 -0.87 8.09 -5.35
N SER A 232 0.10 7.36 -4.80
CA SER A 232 0.55 7.54 -3.42
C SER A 232 1.51 8.71 -3.25
N SER A 233 2.20 9.13 -4.30
CA SER A 233 3.32 10.10 -4.30
C SER A 233 4.53 9.67 -3.45
N ASP A 234 4.33 8.78 -2.49
CA ASP A 234 5.33 8.12 -1.66
C ASP A 234 4.72 6.87 -1.00
N PHE A 235 5.54 5.87 -0.70
CA PHE A 235 5.12 4.62 -0.06
C PHE A 235 6.30 3.98 0.68
N ARG A 236 6.02 2.98 1.54
CA ARG A 236 7.05 2.33 2.34
C ARG A 236 7.82 1.29 1.54
N TYR A 237 7.12 0.28 1.03
CA TYR A 237 7.69 -0.85 0.30
C TYR A 237 6.79 -1.26 -0.86
N ILE A 238 7.39 -1.89 -1.87
CA ILE A 238 6.67 -2.77 -2.79
C ILE A 238 6.74 -4.19 -2.22
N LEU A 239 5.58 -4.81 -2.05
CA LEU A 239 5.44 -6.19 -1.62
C LEU A 239 5.25 -7.06 -2.88
N TRP A 240 6.32 -7.73 -3.31
CA TRP A 240 6.37 -8.50 -4.54
C TRP A 240 6.21 -9.99 -4.26
N GLN A 241 5.09 -10.57 -4.71
CA GLN A 241 4.84 -12.01 -4.60
C GLN A 241 4.53 -12.61 -5.97
N GLN A 242 5.57 -13.13 -6.62
CA GLN A 242 5.52 -13.65 -7.99
C GLN A 242 6.67 -14.62 -8.21
N GLY A 243 6.49 -15.62 -9.10
CA GLY A 243 7.52 -16.58 -9.50
C GLY A 243 6.95 -17.82 -10.17
N GLU A 244 5.73 -18.24 -9.82
CA GLU A 244 5.11 -19.46 -10.30
C GLU A 244 4.95 -19.48 -11.82
N SER A 245 4.58 -18.35 -12.43
CA SER A 245 4.46 -18.26 -13.88
C SER A 245 5.81 -18.26 -14.59
N ASP A 246 6.87 -17.77 -13.94
CA ASP A 246 8.25 -17.88 -14.46
C ASP A 246 8.76 -19.32 -14.43
N VAL A 247 8.38 -20.11 -13.41
CA VAL A 247 8.63 -21.57 -13.38
C VAL A 247 7.94 -22.24 -14.57
N ILE A 248 6.68 -21.92 -14.84
CA ILE A 248 5.93 -22.46 -15.98
C ILE A 248 6.56 -22.08 -17.33
N GLU A 249 6.99 -20.82 -17.48
CA GLU A 249 7.68 -20.31 -18.68
C GLU A 249 9.13 -20.78 -18.78
N LYS A 250 9.63 -21.51 -17.75
CA LYS A 250 11.01 -22.01 -17.66
C LYS A 250 12.06 -20.90 -17.72
N THR A 251 11.73 -19.75 -17.16
CA THR A 251 12.66 -18.63 -17.00
C THR A 251 13.84 -19.09 -16.15
N ASP A 252 15.05 -18.75 -16.58
CA ASP A 252 16.25 -19.02 -15.77
C ASP A 252 16.49 -17.92 -14.73
N SER A 253 17.40 -18.21 -13.79
CA SER A 253 17.72 -17.31 -12.69
C SER A 253 18.21 -15.95 -13.17
N GLU A 254 19.11 -15.92 -14.15
CA GLU A 254 19.74 -14.69 -14.67
C GLU A 254 18.70 -13.78 -15.36
N GLU A 255 17.82 -14.38 -16.15
CA GLU A 255 16.77 -13.63 -16.85
C GLU A 255 15.74 -13.07 -15.88
N TYR A 256 15.36 -13.83 -14.84
CA TYR A 256 14.45 -13.33 -13.79
C TYR A 256 15.08 -12.13 -13.08
N GLU A 257 16.33 -12.24 -12.62
CA GLU A 257 17.08 -11.16 -11.98
C GLU A 257 17.13 -9.91 -12.88
N ARG A 258 17.50 -10.10 -14.15
CA ARG A 258 17.59 -9.03 -15.15
C ARG A 258 16.26 -8.29 -15.29
N ARG A 259 15.13 -9.03 -15.38
CA ARG A 259 13.79 -8.45 -15.49
C ARG A 259 13.43 -7.62 -14.26
N ILE A 260 13.58 -8.16 -13.06
CA ILE A 260 13.26 -7.45 -11.81
C ILE A 260 14.10 -6.17 -11.66
N LEU A 261 15.40 -6.23 -11.94
CA LEU A 261 16.28 -5.06 -11.93
C LEU A 261 15.85 -4.00 -12.96
N CYS A 262 15.49 -4.43 -14.16
CA CYS A 262 15.03 -3.54 -15.21
C CYS A 262 13.73 -2.83 -14.83
N ILE A 263 12.74 -3.56 -14.30
CA ILE A 263 11.46 -3.03 -13.83
C ILE A 263 11.70 -1.98 -12.74
N LYS A 264 12.48 -2.32 -11.70
CA LYS A 264 12.79 -1.41 -10.59
C LYS A 264 13.44 -0.13 -11.09
N LYS A 265 14.50 -0.24 -11.87
CA LYS A 265 15.23 0.93 -12.41
C LYS A 265 14.35 1.83 -13.27
N ALA A 266 13.50 1.26 -14.11
CA ALA A 266 12.59 2.03 -14.95
C ALA A 266 11.53 2.79 -14.13
N LEU A 267 10.99 2.16 -13.08
CA LEU A 267 10.04 2.79 -12.17
C LEU A 267 10.67 3.92 -11.36
N GLU A 268 11.89 3.73 -10.85
CA GLU A 268 12.65 4.77 -10.14
C GLU A 268 12.88 6.01 -11.02
N ASN A 269 13.17 5.81 -12.29
CA ASN A 269 13.30 6.92 -13.25
C ASN A 269 11.96 7.66 -13.47
N ILE A 270 10.84 6.95 -13.46
CA ILE A 270 9.50 7.54 -13.63
C ILE A 270 9.08 8.31 -12.38
N TRP A 271 9.35 7.77 -11.20
CA TRP A 271 8.95 8.38 -9.93
C TRP A 271 9.90 9.49 -9.47
N GLY A 272 11.18 9.45 -9.88
CA GLY A 272 12.23 10.34 -9.41
C GLY A 272 12.73 10.03 -7.99
N PHE A 273 12.36 8.87 -7.45
CA PHE A 273 12.82 8.37 -6.15
C PHE A 273 12.90 6.84 -6.15
N SER A 274 13.65 6.29 -5.21
CA SER A 274 13.77 4.84 -4.98
C SER A 274 13.02 4.42 -3.72
N ARG A 275 12.44 3.21 -3.75
CA ARG A 275 11.89 2.51 -2.58
C ARG A 275 12.30 1.05 -2.62
N ASP A 276 12.40 0.47 -1.44
CA ASP A 276 12.77 -0.92 -1.32
C ASP A 276 11.64 -1.85 -1.75
N TRP A 277 12.03 -2.95 -2.38
CA TRP A 277 11.15 -4.04 -2.77
C TRP A 277 11.35 -5.22 -1.84
N MET A 278 10.30 -5.71 -1.23
CA MET A 278 10.32 -6.91 -0.42
C MET A 278 9.88 -8.09 -1.29
N LEU A 279 10.81 -9.01 -1.58
CA LEU A 279 10.61 -10.10 -2.51
C LEU A 279 10.27 -11.39 -1.76
N ALA A 280 9.05 -11.91 -1.97
CA ALA A 280 8.68 -13.23 -1.48
C ALA A 280 9.28 -14.32 -2.35
N LYS A 281 9.61 -15.47 -1.74
CA LYS A 281 9.76 -16.74 -2.47
C LYS A 281 8.38 -17.32 -2.65
N SER A 282 7.93 -17.38 -3.90
CA SER A 282 6.59 -17.81 -4.29
C SER A 282 6.71 -18.45 -5.68
N THR A 283 7.07 -19.73 -5.71
CA THR A 283 7.38 -20.46 -6.94
C THR A 283 6.54 -21.72 -7.11
N PHE A 284 5.91 -22.18 -6.03
CA PHE A 284 5.20 -23.45 -5.98
C PHE A 284 3.71 -23.31 -6.28
N HIS A 285 3.24 -24.00 -7.34
CA HIS A 285 1.82 -24.08 -7.70
C HIS A 285 1.42 -25.53 -7.97
N PRO A 286 1.01 -26.28 -6.93
CA PRO A 286 0.95 -27.76 -6.96
C PRO A 286 -0.05 -28.33 -7.97
N THR A 287 -1.09 -27.60 -8.37
CA THR A 287 -2.14 -28.12 -9.27
C THR A 287 -1.98 -27.70 -10.72
N VAL A 288 -1.00 -26.84 -11.04
CA VAL A 288 -0.77 -26.33 -12.39
C VAL A 288 0.51 -26.91 -12.99
N TYR A 289 1.64 -26.70 -12.31
CA TYR A 289 2.94 -27.14 -12.79
C TYR A 289 3.94 -27.25 -11.64
N ILE A 290 4.67 -28.34 -11.58
CA ILE A 290 5.71 -28.59 -10.58
C ILE A 290 7.02 -28.86 -11.33
N ASP A 291 8.03 -28.05 -11.07
CA ASP A 291 9.39 -28.22 -11.58
C ASP A 291 10.39 -27.77 -10.50
N PRO A 292 10.83 -28.68 -9.62
CA PRO A 292 11.73 -28.34 -8.52
C PRO A 292 13.05 -27.67 -8.95
N VAL A 293 13.50 -27.95 -10.18
CA VAL A 293 14.72 -27.31 -10.72
C VAL A 293 14.44 -25.84 -11.01
N LYS A 294 13.38 -25.56 -11.76
CA LYS A 294 13.00 -24.17 -12.09
C LYS A 294 12.54 -23.38 -10.86
N GLU A 295 11.81 -24.02 -9.94
CA GLU A 295 11.49 -23.43 -8.64
C GLU A 295 12.78 -23.03 -7.90
N GLY A 296 13.79 -23.92 -7.89
CA GLY A 296 15.10 -23.66 -7.31
C GLY A 296 15.83 -22.47 -7.98
N GLU A 297 15.79 -22.37 -9.31
CA GLU A 297 16.39 -21.26 -10.05
C GLU A 297 15.75 -19.91 -9.71
N ILE A 298 14.41 -19.81 -9.70
CA ILE A 298 13.70 -18.56 -9.35
C ILE A 298 13.95 -18.20 -7.87
N ARG A 299 13.95 -19.18 -6.97
CA ARG A 299 14.29 -18.96 -5.55
C ARG A 299 15.72 -18.47 -5.37
N GLN A 300 16.67 -18.96 -6.19
CA GLN A 300 18.04 -18.48 -6.20
C GLN A 300 18.12 -17.05 -6.69
N ALA A 301 17.39 -16.68 -7.77
CA ALA A 301 17.30 -15.32 -8.26
C ALA A 301 16.80 -14.36 -7.19
N VAL A 302 15.74 -14.73 -6.44
CA VAL A 302 15.24 -13.94 -5.32
C VAL A 302 16.31 -13.77 -4.23
N ASN A 303 17.07 -14.84 -3.90
CA ASN A 303 18.17 -14.73 -2.95
C ASN A 303 19.26 -13.75 -3.41
N ASN A 304 19.67 -13.85 -4.69
CA ASN A 304 20.69 -12.98 -5.28
C ASN A 304 20.24 -11.50 -5.28
N LEU A 305 19.01 -11.24 -5.69
CA LEU A 305 18.43 -9.88 -5.66
C LEU A 305 18.43 -9.30 -4.25
N CYS A 306 18.10 -10.09 -3.24
CA CYS A 306 18.11 -9.65 -1.84
C CYS A 306 19.51 -9.34 -1.26
N LEU A 307 20.58 -9.61 -1.99
CA LEU A 307 21.93 -9.13 -1.67
C LEU A 307 22.20 -7.72 -2.22
N ILE A 308 21.35 -7.22 -3.09
CA ILE A 308 21.49 -5.91 -3.75
C ILE A 308 20.74 -4.86 -2.93
N PRO A 309 21.34 -3.70 -2.60
CA PRO A 309 20.63 -2.61 -1.93
C PRO A 309 19.34 -2.21 -2.67
N GLY A 310 18.29 -2.01 -1.91
CA GLY A 310 16.96 -1.70 -2.46
C GLY A 310 16.07 -2.93 -2.66
N PHE A 311 16.57 -4.12 -2.28
CA PHE A 311 15.75 -5.33 -2.16
C PHE A 311 15.83 -5.90 -0.74
N LEU A 312 14.69 -6.31 -0.23
CA LEU A 312 14.51 -6.86 1.11
C LEU A 312 14.04 -8.31 1.01
N LYS A 313 14.46 -9.13 1.95
CA LYS A 313 13.96 -10.50 2.06
C LYS A 313 12.49 -10.48 2.50
N GLY A 314 11.59 -10.85 1.61
CA GLY A 314 10.20 -11.16 1.93
C GLY A 314 10.04 -12.58 2.48
N PRO A 315 8.80 -13.01 2.70
CA PRO A 315 8.54 -14.35 3.22
C PRO A 315 8.87 -15.45 2.21
N ASP A 316 9.17 -16.63 2.73
CA ASP A 316 9.19 -17.86 1.96
C ASP A 316 7.82 -18.54 2.06
N THR A 317 6.94 -18.27 1.09
CA THR A 317 5.58 -18.81 1.11
C THR A 317 5.50 -20.23 0.52
N ASP A 318 6.58 -20.73 -0.08
CA ASP A 318 6.63 -22.08 -0.61
C ASP A 318 6.72 -23.14 0.50
N ILE A 319 7.17 -22.75 1.71
CA ILE A 319 7.12 -23.64 2.89
C ILE A 319 5.69 -24.09 3.25
N LEU A 320 4.69 -23.34 2.78
CA LEU A 320 3.27 -23.67 2.91
C LEU A 320 2.84 -24.60 1.77
N GLY A 321 3.57 -25.70 1.56
CA GLY A 321 3.38 -26.61 0.42
C GLY A 321 2.36 -27.73 0.62
N GLY A 322 1.83 -27.91 1.83
CA GLY A 322 0.91 -29.03 2.14
C GLY A 322 -0.40 -28.93 1.37
N ILE A 323 -0.58 -29.80 0.36
CA ILE A 323 -1.81 -29.91 -0.45
C ILE A 323 -2.93 -30.44 0.45
N GLY A 324 -4.14 -29.85 0.34
CA GLY A 324 -5.27 -30.16 1.21
C GLY A 324 -5.18 -29.53 2.61
N VAL A 325 -4.04 -28.94 2.96
CA VAL A 325 -3.84 -28.23 4.25
C VAL A 325 -3.63 -26.74 4.03
N TYR A 326 -2.52 -26.37 3.40
CA TYR A 326 -2.18 -24.97 3.10
C TYR A 326 -2.53 -24.55 1.67
N ARG A 327 -2.57 -25.52 0.75
CA ARG A 327 -2.93 -25.35 -0.66
C ARG A 327 -4.17 -26.16 -0.96
N ALA A 328 -5.10 -25.58 -1.71
CA ALA A 328 -6.30 -26.29 -2.12
C ALA A 328 -5.94 -27.44 -3.10
N ASP A 329 -6.65 -28.56 -2.99
CA ASP A 329 -6.41 -29.80 -3.75
C ASP A 329 -7.43 -30.03 -4.86
N PHE A 330 -8.39 -29.13 -5.04
CA PHE A 330 -9.47 -29.26 -6.02
C PHE A 330 -9.65 -27.99 -6.86
N GLY A 331 -10.14 -28.20 -8.08
CA GLY A 331 -10.36 -27.12 -9.04
C GLY A 331 -9.05 -26.56 -9.63
N ALA A 332 -9.14 -25.42 -10.29
CA ALA A 332 -7.96 -24.72 -10.83
C ALA A 332 -7.18 -23.96 -9.73
N SER A 333 -7.32 -24.37 -8.46
CA SER A 333 -6.88 -23.47 -7.43
C SER A 333 -5.44 -23.70 -7.01
N GLY A 334 -5.04 -24.79 -6.40
CA GLY A 334 -3.70 -24.85 -5.80
C GLY A 334 -3.32 -23.62 -4.96
N HIS A 335 -4.21 -22.62 -4.87
CA HIS A 335 -4.03 -21.41 -4.08
C HIS A 335 -4.17 -21.70 -2.59
N PHE A 336 -3.91 -20.71 -1.75
CA PHE A 336 -3.99 -20.91 -0.31
C PHE A 336 -5.42 -21.26 0.15
N THR A 337 -5.52 -22.30 0.97
CA THR A 337 -6.70 -22.54 1.82
C THR A 337 -6.83 -21.42 2.87
N ALA A 338 -7.91 -21.39 3.63
CA ALA A 338 -8.06 -20.45 4.73
C ALA A 338 -6.87 -20.50 5.71
N LEU A 339 -6.40 -21.71 6.07
CA LEU A 339 -5.24 -21.90 6.93
C LEU A 339 -3.93 -21.43 6.24
N GLY A 340 -3.79 -21.71 4.95
CA GLY A 340 -2.66 -21.24 4.15
C GLY A 340 -2.59 -19.73 4.08
N GLN A 341 -3.73 -19.04 3.90
CA GLN A 341 -3.82 -17.58 3.90
C GLN A 341 -3.41 -16.97 5.26
N GLU A 342 -3.88 -17.54 6.36
CA GLU A 342 -3.52 -17.07 7.71
C GLU A 342 -2.01 -17.17 7.93
N ASN A 343 -1.42 -18.30 7.58
CA ASN A 343 0.02 -18.50 7.72
C ASN A 343 0.82 -17.61 6.75
N ALA A 344 0.41 -17.47 5.49
CA ALA A 344 1.06 -16.56 4.54
C ALA A 344 0.97 -15.10 5.00
N GLY A 345 -0.18 -14.68 5.54
CA GLY A 345 -0.35 -13.36 6.13
C GLY A 345 0.55 -13.12 7.35
N LEU A 346 0.72 -14.12 8.21
CA LEU A 346 1.64 -14.06 9.35
C LEU A 346 3.11 -13.98 8.90
N LEU A 347 3.50 -14.72 7.85
CA LEU A 347 4.84 -14.65 7.29
C LEU A 347 5.13 -13.26 6.68
N TRP A 348 4.18 -12.67 5.96
CA TRP A 348 4.28 -11.31 5.45
C TRP A 348 4.35 -10.27 6.58
N PHE A 349 3.49 -10.40 7.59
CA PHE A 349 3.54 -9.58 8.80
C PHE A 349 4.93 -9.61 9.43
N SER A 350 5.49 -10.80 9.66
CA SER A 350 6.81 -10.97 10.26
C SER A 350 7.90 -10.31 9.42
N SER A 351 7.87 -10.49 8.09
CA SER A 351 8.85 -9.89 7.20
C SER A 351 8.78 -8.36 7.23
N ILE A 352 7.58 -7.78 7.10
CA ILE A 352 7.39 -6.33 7.13
C ILE A 352 7.80 -5.75 8.49
N TRP A 353 7.36 -6.37 9.57
CA TRP A 353 7.66 -5.89 10.92
C TRP A 353 9.14 -5.93 11.24
N ASN A 354 9.86 -6.99 10.87
CA ASN A 354 11.30 -7.11 11.11
C ASN A 354 12.10 -5.96 10.48
N TYR A 355 11.76 -5.53 9.27
CA TYR A 355 12.42 -4.37 8.65
C TYR A 355 11.98 -3.04 9.24
N LEU A 356 10.69 -2.89 9.57
CA LEU A 356 10.19 -1.65 10.17
C LEU A 356 10.73 -1.42 11.58
N ASN A 357 11.00 -2.47 12.34
CA ASN A 357 11.50 -2.38 13.70
C ASN A 357 13.04 -2.43 13.82
N GLY A 358 13.75 -2.46 12.68
CA GLY A 358 15.23 -2.47 12.66
C GLY A 358 15.83 -3.81 13.07
N SER A 359 15.05 -4.86 13.26
CA SER A 359 15.51 -6.22 13.54
C SER A 359 15.94 -6.90 12.22
N ASN A 360 17.04 -6.43 11.65
CA ASN A 360 17.64 -7.10 10.49
C ASN A 360 18.24 -8.43 10.97
N ILE A 361 17.47 -9.52 10.84
CA ILE A 361 17.94 -10.90 11.05
C ILE A 361 18.34 -11.49 9.71
#